data_2bf00686e4263e632ca98d3812b00c7b
#
_entry.id   2bf00686e4263e632ca98d3812b00c7b
#
_cell.length_a   1.000
_cell.length_b   1.000
_cell.length_c   1.000
_cell.angle_alpha   90.00
_cell.angle_beta   90.00
_cell.angle_gamma   90.00
#
_symmetry.space_group_name_H-M   'P 1'
#
loop_
_entity.id
_entity.type
_entity.pdbx_description
1 polymer ?
#
loop_
_entity_poly.entity_id
_entity_poly.type
_entity_poly.pdbx_seq_one_letter_code
_entity_poly.pdbx_strand_id
1 'polypeptide(L)'
;MTEKIICAGFGGQGIMAMGKILAMSALREGKSATWLPSYGAEVRGGTAHCMVALSDGPIASPMVEKADSLIVMNDPSLKRFRTALRPGGLLLVNATLAQCLGTSRRLRVVKAPLTQMAIDLGLEKVANTIAIGVYLGLKKIIALSTMEKSIEEVLAHRPNLVAINKRALEEGFFFAQKLNKSR
;
A
#
# COMPACT_ATOMS: atom_id res chain seq x y z
N MET A 1 -17.72 4.40 7.35
CA MET A 1 -16.45 5.06 6.95
C MET A 1 -16.01 4.49 5.62
N THR A 2 -15.54 5.31 4.69
CA THR A 2 -15.00 4.84 3.40
C THR A 2 -13.57 5.31 3.24
N GLU A 3 -12.67 4.42 2.83
CA GLU A 3 -11.26 4.72 2.54
C GLU A 3 -10.96 4.35 1.09
N LYS A 4 -10.50 5.30 0.30
CA LYS A 4 -10.14 5.14 -1.12
C LYS A 4 -8.63 5.22 -1.26
N ILE A 5 -8.01 4.18 -1.82
CA ILE A 5 -6.57 3.99 -1.87
C ILE A 5 -6.13 3.81 -3.32
N ILE A 6 -5.06 4.48 -3.71
CA ILE A 6 -4.32 4.18 -4.94
C ILE A 6 -2.97 3.61 -4.54
N CYS A 7 -2.64 2.41 -5.04
CA CYS A 7 -1.31 1.82 -4.95
C CYS A 7 -0.66 1.89 -6.33
N ALA A 8 0.55 2.44 -6.44
CA ALA A 8 1.21 2.66 -7.71
C ALA A 8 2.72 2.40 -7.67
N GLY A 9 3.25 1.82 -8.75
CA GLY A 9 4.66 1.46 -8.89
C GLY A 9 4.97 0.94 -10.28
N PHE A 10 6.06 0.19 -10.41
CA PHE A 10 6.39 -0.54 -11.64
C PHE A 10 5.81 -1.97 -11.62
N GLY A 11 5.64 -2.53 -12.80
CA GLY A 11 5.44 -3.98 -12.96
C GLY A 11 6.57 -4.76 -12.27
N GLY A 12 6.20 -5.74 -11.45
CA GLY A 12 7.16 -6.52 -10.64
C GLY A 12 7.30 -6.05 -9.18
N GLN A 13 6.88 -4.84 -8.82
CA GLN A 13 6.93 -4.33 -7.44
C GLN A 13 5.76 -4.82 -6.54
N GLY A 14 4.95 -5.79 -7.00
CA GLY A 14 3.89 -6.39 -6.21
C GLY A 14 2.67 -5.49 -5.96
N ILE A 15 2.45 -4.48 -6.81
CA ILE A 15 1.36 -3.49 -6.65
C ILE A 15 -0.02 -4.16 -6.63
N MET A 16 -0.23 -5.16 -7.53
CA MET A 16 -1.50 -5.89 -7.58
C MET A 16 -1.73 -6.73 -6.33
N ALA A 17 -0.69 -7.40 -5.83
CA ALA A 17 -0.76 -8.17 -4.58
C ALA A 17 -1.09 -7.25 -3.40
N MET A 18 -0.47 -6.05 -3.34
CA MET A 18 -0.76 -5.04 -2.31
C MET A 18 -2.25 -4.71 -2.25
N GLY A 19 -2.85 -4.34 -3.39
CA GLY A 19 -4.27 -4.01 -3.44
C GLY A 19 -5.18 -5.20 -3.12
N LYS A 20 -4.83 -6.40 -3.62
CA LYS A 20 -5.58 -7.63 -3.33
C LYS A 20 -5.57 -7.97 -1.85
N ILE A 21 -4.41 -7.90 -1.18
CA ILE A 21 -4.28 -8.15 0.27
C ILE A 21 -5.15 -7.15 1.06
N LEU A 22 -5.11 -5.85 0.73
CA LEU A 22 -5.93 -4.83 1.39
C LEU A 22 -7.43 -5.13 1.25
N ALA A 23 -7.89 -5.42 0.04
CA ALA A 23 -9.30 -5.71 -0.23
C ALA A 23 -9.77 -6.98 0.50
N MET A 24 -9.00 -8.07 0.42
CA MET A 24 -9.34 -9.34 1.10
C MET A 24 -9.38 -9.19 2.61
N SER A 25 -8.45 -8.41 3.18
CA SER A 25 -8.43 -8.15 4.61
C SER A 25 -9.67 -7.37 5.08
N ALA A 26 -10.12 -6.41 4.29
CA ALA A 26 -11.35 -5.69 4.60
C ALA A 26 -12.59 -6.60 4.54
N LEU A 27 -12.69 -7.46 3.53
CA LEU A 27 -13.76 -8.45 3.43
C LEU A 27 -13.79 -9.41 4.62
N ARG A 28 -12.62 -9.82 5.13
CA ARG A 28 -12.52 -10.67 6.34
C ARG A 28 -13.04 -9.99 7.61
N GLU A 29 -13.03 -8.67 7.66
CA GLU A 29 -13.60 -7.88 8.76
C GLU A 29 -15.06 -7.47 8.51
N GLY A 30 -15.72 -8.09 7.52
CA GLY A 30 -17.13 -7.80 7.21
C GLY A 30 -17.36 -6.46 6.51
N LYS A 31 -16.30 -5.82 6.00
CA LYS A 31 -16.39 -4.58 5.22
C LYS A 31 -16.67 -4.89 3.75
N SER A 32 -17.25 -3.94 3.03
CA SER A 32 -17.28 -3.93 1.58
C SER A 32 -15.90 -3.53 1.03
N ALA A 33 -15.46 -4.18 -0.03
CA ALA A 33 -14.22 -3.85 -0.70
C ALA A 33 -14.33 -3.96 -2.21
N THR A 34 -13.66 -3.06 -2.93
CA THR A 34 -13.43 -3.17 -4.36
C THR A 34 -11.92 -3.11 -4.64
N TRP A 35 -11.49 -3.85 -5.65
CA TRP A 35 -10.12 -3.85 -6.13
C TRP A 35 -10.13 -3.79 -7.65
N LEU A 36 -9.63 -2.71 -8.22
CA LEU A 36 -9.56 -2.45 -9.65
C LEU A 36 -8.09 -2.37 -10.08
N PRO A 37 -7.51 -3.47 -10.64
CA PRO A 37 -6.17 -3.47 -11.16
C PRO A 37 -6.10 -2.74 -12.52
N SER A 38 -4.99 -2.06 -12.77
CA SER A 38 -4.68 -1.43 -14.05
C SER A 38 -3.23 -1.69 -14.43
N TYR A 39 -3.07 -2.30 -15.59
CA TYR A 39 -1.77 -2.59 -16.20
C TYR A 39 -1.55 -1.64 -17.37
N GLY A 40 -0.32 -1.10 -17.50
CA GLY A 40 0.08 -0.44 -18.73
C GLY A 40 0.26 -1.47 -19.86
N ALA A 41 0.28 -1.00 -21.12
CA ALA A 41 0.55 -1.84 -22.30
C ALA A 41 1.95 -2.49 -22.28
N GLU A 42 2.87 -1.95 -21.47
CA GLU A 42 4.21 -2.47 -21.28
C GLU A 42 4.25 -3.56 -20.22
N VAL A 43 4.62 -4.78 -20.62
CA VAL A 43 4.63 -5.98 -19.77
C VAL A 43 5.71 -5.92 -18.66
N ARG A 44 6.78 -5.14 -18.83
CA ARG A 44 7.86 -4.93 -17.84
C ARG A 44 8.33 -3.48 -17.86
N GLY A 45 8.48 -2.90 -16.65
CA GLY A 45 8.98 -1.52 -16.49
C GLY A 45 7.92 -0.42 -16.66
N GLY A 46 6.73 -0.73 -17.16
CA GLY A 46 5.61 0.21 -17.24
C GLY A 46 4.97 0.50 -15.89
N THR A 47 4.25 1.61 -15.76
CA THR A 47 3.52 1.96 -14.54
C THR A 47 2.37 0.99 -14.31
N ALA A 48 2.41 0.29 -13.19
CA ALA A 48 1.32 -0.53 -12.69
C ALA A 48 0.62 0.20 -11.53
N HIS A 49 -0.69 0.17 -11.47
CA HIS A 49 -1.42 0.69 -10.33
C HIS A 49 -2.69 -0.09 -10.07
N CYS A 50 -3.20 -0.02 -8.86
CA CYS A 50 -4.53 -0.49 -8.54
C CYS A 50 -5.25 0.51 -7.66
N MET A 51 -6.56 0.52 -7.79
CA MET A 51 -7.46 1.29 -6.95
C MET A 51 -8.16 0.34 -5.99
N VAL A 52 -8.24 0.71 -4.73
CA VAL A 52 -8.91 -0.06 -3.68
C VAL A 52 -9.86 0.88 -2.95
N ALA A 53 -11.11 0.48 -2.80
CA ALA A 53 -12.04 1.16 -1.91
C ALA A 53 -12.49 0.18 -0.83
N LEU A 54 -12.47 0.64 0.42
CA LEU A 54 -12.88 -0.11 1.61
C LEU A 54 -13.98 0.68 2.31
N SER A 55 -15.07 0.02 2.72
CA SER A 55 -16.21 0.73 3.32
C SER A 55 -16.96 -0.15 4.32
N ASP A 56 -17.52 0.47 5.35
CA ASP A 56 -18.47 -0.19 6.27
C ASP A 56 -19.86 -0.39 5.64
N GLY A 57 -20.12 0.22 4.48
CA GLY A 57 -21.37 0.12 3.72
C GLY A 57 -21.13 -0.15 2.24
N PRO A 58 -22.18 -0.13 1.41
CA PRO A 58 -22.06 -0.36 -0.03
C PRO A 58 -21.10 0.60 -0.73
N ILE A 59 -20.38 0.12 -1.74
CA ILE A 59 -19.49 0.91 -2.58
C ILE A 59 -20.14 1.08 -3.96
N ALA A 60 -20.46 2.32 -4.32
CA ALA A 60 -21.17 2.63 -5.57
C ALA A 60 -20.27 2.50 -6.81
N SER A 61 -18.95 2.70 -6.69
CA SER A 61 -18.03 2.64 -7.81
C SER A 61 -16.65 2.14 -7.38
N PRO A 62 -16.01 1.22 -8.12
CA PRO A 62 -14.64 0.81 -7.88
C PRO A 62 -13.60 1.87 -8.31
N MET A 63 -14.02 2.88 -9.09
CA MET A 63 -13.14 3.95 -9.55
C MET A 63 -12.79 4.92 -8.42
N VAL A 64 -11.52 5.27 -8.32
CA VAL A 64 -10.99 6.22 -7.35
C VAL A 64 -10.47 7.47 -8.07
N GLU A 65 -11.31 8.47 -8.22
CA GLU A 65 -10.91 9.77 -8.80
C GLU A 65 -10.11 10.61 -7.81
N LYS A 66 -10.55 10.63 -6.54
CA LYS A 66 -9.86 11.29 -5.43
C LYS A 66 -9.60 10.28 -4.33
N ALA A 67 -8.32 10.06 -4.04
CA ALA A 67 -7.89 9.09 -3.04
C ALA A 67 -7.74 9.74 -1.66
N ASP A 68 -8.08 8.98 -0.63
CA ASP A 68 -7.77 9.29 0.76
C ASP A 68 -6.31 8.98 1.09
N SER A 69 -5.78 7.95 0.43
CA SER A 69 -4.41 7.49 0.59
C SER A 69 -3.79 7.11 -0.76
N LEU A 70 -2.54 7.48 -0.93
CA LEU A 70 -1.72 7.15 -2.08
C LEU A 70 -0.43 6.49 -1.61
N ILE A 71 -0.19 5.25 -2.05
CA ILE A 71 1.03 4.50 -1.77
C ILE A 71 1.84 4.43 -3.06
N VAL A 72 3.03 5.05 -3.09
CA VAL A 72 3.87 5.09 -4.28
C VAL A 72 5.21 4.44 -4.05
N MET A 73 5.59 3.55 -4.96
CA MET A 73 6.80 2.77 -4.88
C MET A 73 7.96 3.35 -5.71
N ASN A 74 7.72 4.39 -6.54
CA ASN A 74 8.73 5.01 -7.41
C ASN A 74 8.32 6.41 -7.86
N ASP A 75 9.28 7.18 -8.42
CA ASP A 75 9.09 8.55 -8.90
C ASP A 75 8.05 8.73 -10.01
N PRO A 76 8.04 7.91 -11.08
CA PRO A 76 7.04 8.06 -12.14
C PRO A 76 5.61 7.93 -11.61
N SER A 77 5.38 6.99 -10.67
CA SER A 77 4.08 6.81 -10.03
C SER A 77 3.71 7.99 -9.14
N LEU A 78 4.67 8.56 -8.41
CA LEU A 78 4.46 9.77 -7.62
C LEU A 78 4.02 10.94 -8.51
N LYS A 79 4.72 11.20 -9.61
CA LYS A 79 4.40 12.27 -10.56
C LYS A 79 2.99 12.10 -11.15
N ARG A 80 2.65 10.86 -11.54
CA ARG A 80 1.37 10.55 -12.19
C ARG A 80 0.17 10.68 -11.26
N PHE A 81 0.26 10.17 -10.02
CA PHE A 81 -0.91 10.02 -9.13
C PHE A 81 -1.02 11.08 -8.03
N ARG A 82 -0.02 11.95 -7.84
CA ARG A 82 -0.02 12.96 -6.77
C ARG A 82 -1.26 13.85 -6.78
N THR A 83 -1.77 14.22 -7.96
CA THR A 83 -2.94 15.08 -8.11
C THR A 83 -4.27 14.40 -7.83
N ALA A 84 -4.28 13.06 -7.80
CA ALA A 84 -5.44 12.27 -7.42
C ALA A 84 -5.66 12.22 -5.89
N LEU A 85 -4.66 12.62 -5.09
CA LEU A 85 -4.78 12.65 -3.64
C LEU A 85 -5.58 13.87 -3.20
N ARG A 86 -6.57 13.66 -2.32
CA ARG A 86 -7.39 14.76 -1.77
C ARG A 86 -6.59 15.62 -0.78
N PRO A 87 -6.96 16.87 -0.53
CA PRO A 87 -6.42 17.66 0.57
C PRO A 87 -6.59 16.91 1.92
N GLY A 88 -5.55 16.92 2.76
CA GLY A 88 -5.51 16.15 4.00
C GLY A 88 -5.22 14.65 3.82
N GLY A 89 -5.13 14.15 2.59
CA GLY A 89 -4.85 12.75 2.30
C GLY A 89 -3.45 12.30 2.71
N LEU A 90 -3.30 10.99 2.91
CA LEU A 90 -2.02 10.35 3.23
C LEU A 90 -1.24 10.01 1.95
N LEU A 91 -0.02 10.52 1.85
CA LEU A 91 0.96 10.14 0.84
C LEU A 91 2.06 9.30 1.50
N LEU A 92 2.07 8.00 1.24
CA LEU A 92 3.17 7.10 1.62
C LEU A 92 4.11 6.91 0.44
N VAL A 93 5.37 7.25 0.63
CA VAL A 93 6.41 7.24 -0.41
C VAL A 93 7.51 6.26 -0.04
N ASN A 94 7.86 5.38 -0.96
CA ASN A 94 9.08 4.59 -0.88
C ASN A 94 10.31 5.49 -1.09
N ALA A 95 10.89 5.97 -0.02
CA ALA A 95 11.98 6.94 -0.06
C ALA A 95 13.29 6.39 -0.66
N THR A 96 13.42 5.08 -0.82
CA THR A 96 14.57 4.46 -1.50
C THR A 96 14.53 4.72 -3.01
N LEU A 97 13.33 4.77 -3.62
CA LEU A 97 13.15 4.81 -5.08
C LEU A 97 12.37 6.04 -5.57
N ALA A 98 11.92 6.92 -4.67
CA ALA A 98 11.18 8.11 -5.02
C ALA A 98 11.64 9.32 -4.21
N GLN A 99 11.95 10.40 -4.91
CA GLN A 99 12.30 11.68 -4.32
C GLN A 99 11.06 12.56 -4.20
N CYS A 100 10.44 12.57 -3.04
CA CYS A 100 9.36 13.51 -2.76
C CYS A 100 9.97 14.88 -2.42
N LEU A 101 10.18 15.71 -3.45
CA LEU A 101 10.61 17.08 -3.30
C LEU A 101 9.40 17.97 -2.98
N GLY A 102 9.44 18.62 -1.84
CA GLY A 102 8.42 19.56 -1.39
C GLY A 102 7.29 18.91 -0.56
N THR A 103 7.12 19.43 0.62
CA THR A 103 5.98 19.11 1.49
C THR A 103 4.84 20.07 1.19
N SER A 104 3.76 19.60 0.58
CA SER A 104 2.52 20.37 0.60
C SER A 104 1.97 20.36 2.03
N ARG A 105 1.80 21.54 2.63
CA ARG A 105 1.13 21.69 3.95
C ARG A 105 -0.29 21.10 3.98
N ARG A 106 -0.82 20.74 2.80
CA ARG A 106 -2.15 20.16 2.63
C ARG A 106 -2.17 18.63 2.63
N LEU A 107 -1.00 17.94 2.73
CA LEU A 107 -0.91 16.47 2.66
C LEU A 107 -0.17 15.94 3.88
N ARG A 108 -0.61 14.79 4.39
CA ARG A 108 0.17 13.99 5.35
C ARG A 108 1.18 13.14 4.58
N VAL A 109 2.42 13.62 4.45
CA VAL A 109 3.48 12.89 3.74
C VAL A 109 4.27 12.02 4.73
N VAL A 110 4.39 10.74 4.42
CA VAL A 110 5.23 9.77 5.13
C VAL A 110 6.23 9.18 4.15
N LYS A 111 7.51 9.36 4.43
CA LYS A 111 8.62 8.80 3.68
C LYS A 111 9.16 7.60 4.45
N ALA A 112 9.15 6.42 3.83
CA ALA A 112 9.69 5.20 4.41
C ALA A 112 10.67 4.55 3.42
N PRO A 113 11.84 4.09 3.85
CA PRO A 113 12.83 3.46 2.96
C PRO A 113 12.44 2.00 2.69
N LEU A 114 11.27 1.80 2.07
CA LEU A 114 10.60 0.49 1.97
C LEU A 114 11.46 -0.56 1.28
N THR A 115 12.15 -0.19 0.20
CA THR A 115 13.04 -1.12 -0.52
C THR A 115 14.28 -1.45 0.31
N GLN A 116 14.88 -0.47 1.00
CA GLN A 116 16.01 -0.74 1.88
C GLN A 116 15.61 -1.69 3.03
N MET A 117 14.47 -1.42 3.68
CA MET A 117 13.95 -2.31 4.73
C MET A 117 13.72 -3.75 4.22
N ALA A 118 13.25 -3.90 2.97
CA ALA A 118 13.07 -5.21 2.36
C ALA A 118 14.42 -5.93 2.08
N ILE A 119 15.44 -5.19 1.63
CA ILE A 119 16.79 -5.70 1.44
C ILE A 119 17.38 -6.17 2.78
N ASP A 120 17.21 -5.39 3.84
CA ASP A 120 17.68 -5.72 5.19
C ASP A 120 17.00 -6.99 5.75
N LEU A 121 15.75 -7.27 5.32
CA LEU A 121 15.05 -8.52 5.61
C LEU A 121 15.51 -9.71 4.73
N GLY A 122 16.34 -9.48 3.71
CA GLY A 122 16.89 -10.48 2.80
C GLY A 122 16.07 -10.73 1.53
N LEU A 123 14.98 -9.98 1.27
CA LEU A 123 14.17 -10.14 0.05
C LEU A 123 13.54 -8.82 -0.40
N GLU A 124 14.13 -8.15 -1.38
CA GLU A 124 13.65 -6.87 -1.93
C GLU A 124 12.17 -6.90 -2.35
N LYS A 125 11.70 -8.06 -2.84
CA LYS A 125 10.32 -8.23 -3.33
C LYS A 125 9.24 -8.06 -2.27
N VAL A 126 9.57 -8.02 -0.96
CA VAL A 126 8.59 -7.78 0.11
C VAL A 126 8.38 -6.30 0.45
N ALA A 127 9.00 -5.39 -0.28
CA ALA A 127 8.83 -3.94 -0.07
C ALA A 127 7.36 -3.49 -0.15
N ASN A 128 6.56 -4.13 -1.00
CA ASN A 128 5.12 -3.92 -1.08
C ASN A 128 4.39 -4.30 0.22
N THR A 129 4.80 -5.38 0.86
CA THR A 129 4.20 -5.85 2.12
C THR A 129 4.63 -4.96 3.28
N ILE A 130 5.88 -4.47 3.30
CA ILE A 130 6.32 -3.44 4.24
C ILE A 130 5.45 -2.18 4.09
N ALA A 131 5.17 -1.76 2.84
CA ALA A 131 4.30 -0.61 2.58
C ALA A 131 2.89 -0.79 3.17
N ILE A 132 2.31 -2.00 3.04
CA ILE A 132 1.03 -2.34 3.69
C ILE A 132 1.16 -2.18 5.21
N GLY A 133 2.22 -2.71 5.82
CA GLY A 133 2.46 -2.61 7.26
C GLY A 133 2.54 -1.16 7.73
N VAL A 134 3.33 -0.32 7.04
CA VAL A 134 3.40 1.13 7.34
C VAL A 134 2.03 1.78 7.23
N TYR A 135 1.32 1.51 6.14
CA TYR A 135 -0.02 2.04 5.92
C TYR A 135 -0.99 1.65 7.05
N LEU A 136 -0.99 0.38 7.43
CA LEU A 136 -1.84 -0.15 8.50
C LEU A 136 -1.54 0.51 9.86
N GLY A 137 -0.27 0.69 10.21
CA GLY A 137 0.13 1.37 11.44
C GLY A 137 -0.25 2.85 11.48
N LEU A 138 -0.39 3.50 10.32
CA LEU A 138 -0.81 4.91 10.20
C LEU A 138 -2.33 5.10 10.23
N LYS A 139 -3.09 4.18 9.63
CA LYS A 139 -4.55 4.32 9.41
C LYS A 139 -5.40 3.47 10.36
N LYS A 140 -4.89 2.33 10.84
CA LYS A 140 -5.57 1.43 11.80
C LYS A 140 -6.98 1.01 11.38
N ILE A 141 -7.19 0.81 10.08
CA ILE A 141 -8.52 0.49 9.50
C ILE A 141 -8.82 -1.01 9.45
N ILE A 142 -7.81 -1.85 9.61
CA ILE A 142 -7.86 -3.31 9.58
C ILE A 142 -6.89 -3.82 10.67
N ALA A 143 -7.23 -4.91 11.33
CA ALA A 143 -6.36 -5.53 12.33
C ALA A 143 -5.12 -6.19 11.68
N LEU A 144 -3.96 -6.13 12.35
CA LEU A 144 -2.72 -6.74 11.87
C LEU A 144 -2.90 -8.24 11.62
N SER A 145 -3.53 -8.96 12.56
CA SER A 145 -3.78 -10.39 12.46
C SER A 145 -4.69 -10.77 11.28
N THR A 146 -5.64 -9.90 10.91
CA THR A 146 -6.48 -10.09 9.72
C THR A 146 -5.66 -9.95 8.43
N MET A 147 -4.73 -8.99 8.40
CA MET A 147 -3.83 -8.79 7.27
C MET A 147 -2.89 -9.99 7.08
N GLU A 148 -2.36 -10.57 8.15
CA GLU A 148 -1.52 -11.77 8.11
C GLU A 148 -2.26 -12.96 7.48
N LYS A 149 -3.51 -13.21 7.88
CA LYS A 149 -4.35 -14.27 7.30
C LYS A 149 -4.60 -14.04 5.81
N SER A 150 -4.76 -12.80 5.38
CA SER A 150 -4.94 -12.47 3.97
C SER A 150 -3.66 -12.65 3.16
N ILE A 151 -2.48 -12.41 3.75
CA ILE A 151 -1.19 -12.73 3.14
C ILE A 151 -1.05 -14.23 2.92
N GLU A 152 -1.41 -15.07 3.91
CA GLU A 152 -1.40 -16.52 3.76
C GLU A 152 -2.25 -16.99 2.59
N GLU A 153 -3.45 -16.46 2.47
CA GLU A 153 -4.37 -16.83 1.39
C GLU A 153 -3.88 -16.37 0.02
N VAL A 154 -3.44 -15.11 -0.11
CA VAL A 154 -2.94 -14.57 -1.38
C VAL A 154 -1.67 -15.30 -1.83
N LEU A 155 -0.85 -15.75 -0.90
CA LEU A 155 0.41 -16.47 -1.15
C LEU A 155 0.29 -17.99 -0.99
N ALA A 156 -0.93 -18.56 -0.94
CA ALA A 156 -1.13 -20.00 -0.75
C ALA A 156 -0.38 -20.85 -1.80
N HIS A 157 -0.24 -20.33 -3.03
CA HIS A 157 0.53 -20.96 -4.11
C HIS A 157 2.06 -20.80 -3.98
N ARG A 158 2.54 -20.04 -2.98
CA ARG A 158 3.95 -19.78 -2.68
C ARG A 158 4.20 -19.80 -1.16
N PRO A 159 4.00 -20.93 -0.48
CA PRO A 159 4.04 -21.01 0.99
C PRO A 159 5.39 -20.60 1.58
N ASN A 160 6.48 -20.81 0.85
CA ASN A 160 7.83 -20.38 1.24
C ASN A 160 7.98 -18.85 1.39
N LEU A 161 7.09 -18.06 0.81
CA LEU A 161 7.10 -16.60 0.93
C LEU A 161 6.21 -16.07 2.06
N VAL A 162 5.38 -16.90 2.69
CA VAL A 162 4.44 -16.45 3.72
C VAL A 162 5.17 -15.90 4.94
N ALA A 163 6.14 -16.63 5.48
CA ALA A 163 6.87 -16.22 6.68
C ALA A 163 7.59 -14.88 6.50
N ILE A 164 8.29 -14.68 5.40
CA ILE A 164 9.01 -13.43 5.14
C ILE A 164 8.05 -12.26 4.91
N ASN A 165 6.89 -12.48 4.29
CA ASN A 165 5.89 -11.44 4.10
C ASN A 165 5.21 -11.04 5.42
N LYS A 166 4.97 -11.96 6.35
CA LYS A 166 4.47 -11.62 7.69
C LYS A 166 5.48 -10.75 8.45
N ARG A 167 6.76 -11.14 8.45
CA ARG A 167 7.82 -10.30 9.04
C ARG A 167 7.90 -8.92 8.40
N ALA A 168 7.78 -8.83 7.08
CA ALA A 168 7.76 -7.56 6.36
C ALA A 168 6.56 -6.68 6.76
N LEU A 169 5.39 -7.28 6.95
CA LEU A 169 4.19 -6.58 7.43
C LEU A 169 4.43 -5.99 8.83
N GLU A 170 4.95 -6.80 9.76
CA GLU A 170 5.25 -6.39 11.14
C GLU A 170 6.30 -5.27 11.18
N GLU A 171 7.39 -5.39 10.44
CA GLU A 171 8.43 -4.35 10.35
C GLU A 171 7.86 -3.01 9.87
N GLY A 172 7.03 -3.03 8.83
CA GLY A 172 6.35 -1.85 8.35
C GLY A 172 5.41 -1.25 9.41
N PHE A 173 4.66 -2.08 10.10
CA PHE A 173 3.75 -1.66 11.17
C PHE A 173 4.48 -1.01 12.34
N PHE A 174 5.57 -1.62 12.81
CA PHE A 174 6.39 -1.07 13.89
C PHE A 174 7.11 0.22 13.47
N PHE A 175 7.57 0.32 12.23
CA PHE A 175 8.11 1.56 11.68
C PHE A 175 7.11 2.72 11.80
N ALA A 176 5.86 2.49 11.42
CA ALA A 176 4.81 3.51 11.54
C ALA A 176 4.49 3.89 12.99
N GLN A 177 4.52 2.92 13.91
CA GLN A 177 4.32 3.20 15.34
C GLN A 177 5.42 4.11 15.92
N LYS A 178 6.69 3.89 15.53
CA LYS A 178 7.80 4.75 15.95
C LYS A 178 7.61 6.18 15.45
N LEU A 179 7.17 6.35 14.19
CA LEU A 179 6.88 7.69 13.63
C LEU A 179 5.78 8.43 14.39
N ASN A 180 4.76 7.72 14.87
CA ASN A 180 3.66 8.33 15.61
C ASN A 180 4.06 8.74 17.06
N LYS A 181 5.05 8.07 17.66
CA LYS A 181 5.58 8.41 19.00
C LYS A 181 6.54 9.60 18.99
N SER A 182 7.12 9.91 17.83
CA SER A 182 8.10 11.02 17.65
C SER A 182 7.44 12.35 17.26
N ARG A 183 6.11 12.42 17.21
CA ARG A 183 5.28 13.60 16.95
C ARG A 183 4.52 14.02 18.20
#